data_b7c1d6de3f45107169c32f1839b2b41e
#
_entry.id   b7c1d6de3f45107169c32f1839b2b41e
#
_cell.length_a   1.000
_cell.length_b   1.000
_cell.length_c   1.000
_cell.angle_alpha   90.00
_cell.angle_beta   90.00
_cell.angle_gamma   90.00
#
_symmetry.space_group_name_H-M   'P 1'
#
loop_
_entity.id
_entity.type
_entity.pdbx_description
1 polymer ?
#
loop_
_entity_poly.entity_id
_entity_poly.type
_entity_poly.pdbx_seq_one_letter_code
_entity_poly.pdbx_strand_id
1 'polypeptide(L)'
;MSENLDLVRSIYTEWKRGDFGSLESADPEILVRVAYEWFNREKEPPPTWLPDGEFINAREDPDHAVYRGIDAIRQQHQGWFDAYPDLHVEPLEIRTNGDLVFVWTRFTGHGADSGAPMEMELAHVHTLEGGRARRTEEYFDRANALKAVGLDE
;
A
#
# COMPACT_ATOMS: atom_id res chain seq x y z
N MET A 1 -2.18 10.86 -18.41
CA MET A 1 -1.31 11.26 -17.28
C MET A 1 -2.00 12.25 -16.35
N SER A 2 -2.36 13.45 -16.88
CA SER A 2 -3.03 14.46 -16.05
C SER A 2 -4.41 14.00 -15.56
N GLU A 3 -5.15 13.26 -16.39
CA GLU A 3 -6.48 12.75 -16.01
C GLU A 3 -6.39 11.80 -14.81
N ASN A 4 -5.41 10.88 -14.81
CA ASN A 4 -5.23 9.95 -13.68
C ASN A 4 -4.83 10.70 -12.42
N LEU A 5 -3.96 11.70 -12.54
CA LEU A 5 -3.55 12.51 -11.40
C LEU A 5 -4.74 13.30 -10.84
N ASP A 6 -5.58 13.85 -11.69
CA ASP A 6 -6.78 14.58 -11.28
C ASP A 6 -7.77 13.65 -10.56
N LEU A 7 -7.96 12.42 -11.06
CA LEU A 7 -8.80 11.42 -10.41
C LEU A 7 -8.26 11.04 -9.04
N VAL A 8 -6.95 10.82 -8.93
CA VAL A 8 -6.34 10.49 -7.63
C VAL A 8 -6.60 11.60 -6.62
N ARG A 9 -6.39 12.85 -7.02
CA ARG A 9 -6.62 14.00 -6.14
C ARG A 9 -8.09 14.14 -5.74
N SER A 10 -8.99 13.93 -6.68
CA SER A 10 -10.43 14.01 -6.45
C SER A 10 -10.89 12.96 -5.44
N ILE A 11 -10.48 11.71 -5.65
CA ILE A 11 -10.85 10.60 -4.75
C ILE A 11 -10.22 10.79 -3.38
N TYR A 12 -8.96 11.25 -3.32
CA TYR A 12 -8.30 11.56 -2.06
C TYR A 12 -9.14 12.57 -1.25
N THR A 13 -9.60 13.62 -1.91
CA THR A 13 -10.45 14.64 -1.29
C THR A 13 -11.77 14.04 -0.80
N GLU A 14 -12.38 13.14 -1.58
CA GLU A 14 -13.59 12.43 -1.18
C GLU A 14 -13.37 11.63 0.10
N TRP A 15 -12.27 10.86 0.13
CA TRP A 15 -11.94 10.05 1.31
C TRP A 15 -11.72 10.93 2.55
N LYS A 16 -11.09 12.09 2.38
CA LYS A 16 -10.90 13.04 3.49
C LYS A 16 -12.23 13.50 4.09
N ARG A 17 -13.29 13.51 3.27
CA ARG A 17 -14.65 13.88 3.72
C ARG A 17 -15.45 12.66 4.20
N GLY A 18 -14.87 11.47 4.16
CA GLY A 18 -15.57 10.23 4.50
C GLY A 18 -16.49 9.72 3.39
N ASP A 19 -16.27 10.17 2.17
CA ASP A 19 -17.06 9.73 1.01
C ASP A 19 -16.28 8.64 0.26
N PHE A 20 -16.83 7.43 0.27
CA PHE A 20 -16.23 6.26 -0.38
C PHE A 20 -17.08 5.75 -1.55
N GLY A 21 -17.89 6.62 -2.14
CA GLY A 21 -18.80 6.24 -3.23
C GLY A 21 -18.11 5.76 -4.49
N SER A 22 -16.84 6.15 -4.72
CA SER A 22 -16.10 5.74 -5.92
C SER A 22 -15.43 4.37 -5.82
N LEU A 23 -15.45 3.70 -4.65
CA LEU A 23 -14.67 2.48 -4.45
C LEU A 23 -15.03 1.36 -5.44
N GLU A 24 -16.29 1.18 -5.75
CA GLU A 24 -16.73 0.09 -6.65
C GLU A 24 -16.59 0.46 -8.12
N SER A 25 -16.55 1.74 -8.46
CA SER A 25 -16.53 2.20 -9.84
C SER A 25 -15.17 2.64 -10.33
N ALA A 26 -14.24 2.97 -9.43
CA ALA A 26 -12.93 3.44 -9.82
C ALA A 26 -12.02 2.27 -10.21
N ASP A 27 -11.10 2.54 -11.13
CA ASP A 27 -10.11 1.57 -11.55
C ASP A 27 -9.22 1.15 -10.37
N PRO A 28 -8.92 -0.15 -10.20
CA PRO A 28 -8.05 -0.62 -9.12
C PRO A 28 -6.70 0.09 -9.05
N GLU A 29 -6.08 0.40 -10.19
CA GLU A 29 -4.83 1.15 -10.21
C GLU A 29 -5.00 2.53 -9.56
N ILE A 30 -6.09 3.22 -9.88
CA ILE A 30 -6.36 4.55 -9.32
C ILE A 30 -6.57 4.46 -7.81
N LEU A 31 -7.37 3.47 -7.36
CA LEU A 31 -7.62 3.29 -5.92
C LEU A 31 -6.31 3.04 -5.15
N VAL A 32 -5.43 2.23 -5.71
CA VAL A 32 -4.15 1.93 -5.08
C VAL A 32 -3.27 3.19 -5.05
N ARG A 33 -3.25 3.99 -6.10
CA ARG A 33 -2.50 5.26 -6.09
C ARG A 33 -3.02 6.21 -4.99
N VAL A 34 -4.34 6.29 -4.82
CA VAL A 34 -4.94 7.08 -3.73
C VAL A 34 -4.48 6.54 -2.37
N ALA A 35 -4.44 5.23 -2.22
CA ALA A 35 -4.03 4.59 -0.96
C ALA A 35 -2.58 4.93 -0.60
N TYR A 36 -1.65 4.89 -1.55
CA TYR A 36 -0.25 5.29 -1.29
C TYR A 36 -0.15 6.77 -0.97
N GLU A 37 -0.89 7.61 -1.67
CA GLU A 37 -0.92 9.05 -1.39
C GLU A 37 -1.42 9.30 0.03
N TRP A 38 -2.50 8.60 0.45
CA TRP A 38 -3.03 8.69 1.80
C TRP A 38 -1.99 8.30 2.84
N PHE A 39 -1.36 7.13 2.65
CA PHE A 39 -0.34 6.63 3.57
C PHE A 39 0.78 7.66 3.75
N ASN A 40 1.27 8.20 2.65
CA ASN A 40 2.39 9.15 2.68
C ASN A 40 2.03 10.47 3.36
N ARG A 41 0.82 10.96 3.13
CA ARG A 41 0.38 12.27 3.66
C ARG A 41 -0.16 12.17 5.07
N GLU A 42 -1.02 11.19 5.32
CA GLU A 42 -1.72 11.07 6.61
C GLU A 42 -0.92 10.27 7.63
N LYS A 43 0.09 9.52 7.18
CA LYS A 43 0.95 8.65 8.02
C LYS A 43 0.13 7.62 8.80
N GLU A 44 -0.84 7.04 8.13
CA GLU A 44 -1.72 6.00 8.67
C GLU A 44 -2.23 5.11 7.56
N PRO A 45 -2.76 3.92 7.88
CA PRO A 45 -3.36 3.07 6.85
C PRO A 45 -4.52 3.78 6.17
N PRO A 46 -4.70 3.56 4.86
CA PRO A 46 -5.86 4.10 4.16
C PRO A 46 -7.17 3.65 4.81
N PRO A 47 -8.21 4.51 4.80
CA PRO A 47 -9.49 4.20 5.46
C PRO A 47 -10.30 3.12 4.72
N THR A 48 -9.78 2.61 3.62
CA THR A 48 -10.48 1.64 2.76
C THR A 48 -10.13 0.19 3.09
N TRP A 49 -9.37 -0.06 4.16
CA TRP A 49 -9.17 -1.43 4.63
C TRP A 49 -10.49 -2.01 5.12
N LEU A 50 -10.76 -3.27 4.75
CA LEU A 50 -11.84 -4.01 5.39
C LEU A 50 -11.49 -4.22 6.86
N PRO A 51 -12.49 -4.23 7.78
CA PRO A 51 -12.20 -4.35 9.23
C PRO A 51 -11.40 -5.59 9.61
N ASP A 52 -11.56 -6.69 8.86
CA ASP A 52 -10.85 -7.96 9.08
C ASP A 52 -9.77 -8.20 8.02
N GLY A 53 -9.28 -7.14 7.38
CA GLY A 53 -8.22 -7.24 6.38
C GLY A 53 -6.91 -7.73 6.98
N GLU A 54 -6.00 -8.18 6.11
CA GLU A 54 -4.73 -8.76 6.51
C GLU A 54 -3.56 -8.06 5.85
N PHE A 55 -2.49 -7.84 6.62
CA PHE A 55 -1.20 -7.38 6.11
C PHE A 55 -0.16 -8.46 6.44
N ILE A 56 0.54 -8.95 5.43
CA ILE A 56 1.45 -10.09 5.56
C ILE A 56 2.86 -9.66 5.15
N ASN A 57 3.81 -9.74 6.06
CA ASN A 57 5.22 -9.48 5.74
C ASN A 57 5.76 -10.52 4.77
N ALA A 58 6.83 -10.18 4.06
CA ALA A 58 7.51 -11.11 3.17
C ALA A 58 8.01 -12.32 3.97
N ARG A 59 7.94 -13.50 3.35
CA ARG A 59 8.36 -14.76 3.99
C ARG A 59 9.84 -14.75 4.36
N GLU A 60 10.66 -14.03 3.58
CA GLU A 60 12.09 -13.91 3.79
C GLU A 60 12.46 -12.97 4.93
N ASP A 61 11.48 -12.19 5.42
CA ASP A 61 11.70 -11.27 6.52
C ASP A 61 11.84 -12.06 7.83
N PRO A 62 12.93 -11.87 8.59
CA PRO A 62 13.09 -12.53 9.89
C PRO A 62 11.93 -12.24 10.85
N ASP A 63 11.31 -11.08 10.71
CA ASP A 63 10.18 -10.65 11.52
C ASP A 63 8.84 -10.96 10.86
N HIS A 64 8.82 -11.95 9.96
CA HIS A 64 7.62 -12.34 9.24
C HIS A 64 6.44 -12.54 10.19
N ALA A 65 5.34 -11.86 9.89
CA ALA A 65 4.12 -11.92 10.70
C ALA A 65 2.91 -11.64 9.82
N VAL A 66 1.75 -12.06 10.33
CA VAL A 66 0.46 -11.73 9.71
C VAL A 66 -0.26 -10.81 10.69
N TYR A 67 -0.62 -9.62 10.22
CA TYR A 67 -1.37 -8.64 11.00
C TYR A 67 -2.81 -8.66 10.52
N ARG A 68 -3.71 -9.09 11.38
CA ARG A 68 -5.13 -9.23 11.04
C ARG A 68 -5.94 -8.16 11.76
N GLY A 69 -6.78 -7.47 10.98
CA GLY A 69 -7.62 -6.39 11.49
C GLY A 69 -6.93 -5.05 11.47
N ILE A 70 -7.75 -3.98 11.43
CA ILE A 70 -7.24 -2.62 11.22
C ILE A 70 -6.34 -2.14 12.37
N ASP A 71 -6.62 -2.56 13.61
CA ASP A 71 -5.80 -2.13 14.75
C ASP A 71 -4.38 -2.71 14.67
N ALA A 72 -4.26 -4.00 14.32
CA ALA A 72 -2.96 -4.64 14.15
C ALA A 72 -2.20 -4.03 12.98
N ILE A 73 -2.89 -3.75 11.88
CA ILE A 73 -2.29 -3.12 10.69
C ILE A 73 -1.82 -1.72 11.05
N ARG A 74 -2.62 -0.96 11.80
CA ARG A 74 -2.23 0.39 12.23
C ARG A 74 -0.97 0.37 13.09
N GLN A 75 -0.86 -0.59 14.01
CA GLN A 75 0.33 -0.74 14.84
C GLN A 75 1.57 -1.06 14.00
N GLN A 76 1.42 -1.95 13.02
CA GLN A 76 2.53 -2.30 12.13
C GLN A 76 2.99 -1.08 11.33
N HIS A 77 2.07 -0.30 10.79
CA HIS A 77 2.40 0.93 10.04
C HIS A 77 3.04 1.96 10.95
N GLN A 78 2.54 2.10 12.19
CA GLN A 78 3.11 3.04 13.16
C GLN A 78 4.57 2.71 13.47
N GLY A 79 4.90 1.41 13.54
CA GLY A 79 6.28 0.98 13.75
C GLY A 79 7.24 1.51 12.68
N TRP A 80 6.78 1.53 11.42
CA TRP A 80 7.57 2.12 10.33
C TRP A 80 7.81 3.62 10.54
N PHE A 81 6.76 4.37 10.91
CA PHE A 81 6.89 5.82 11.12
C PHE A 81 7.68 6.14 12.39
N ASP A 82 7.64 5.27 13.40
CA ASP A 82 8.46 5.43 14.60
C ASP A 82 9.93 5.27 14.26
N ALA A 83 10.26 4.30 13.38
CA ALA A 83 11.63 4.06 12.95
C ALA A 83 12.13 5.10 11.94
N TYR A 84 11.24 5.56 11.05
CA TYR A 84 11.55 6.51 9.98
C TYR A 84 10.43 7.56 9.92
N PRO A 85 10.53 8.66 10.69
CA PRO A 85 9.44 9.66 10.76
C PRO A 85 9.09 10.30 9.42
N ASP A 86 10.05 10.36 8.49
CA ASP A 86 9.87 10.92 7.15
C ASP A 86 9.67 9.83 6.08
N LEU A 87 9.24 8.65 6.49
CA LEU A 87 9.03 7.54 5.55
C LEU A 87 8.14 7.96 4.38
N HIS A 88 8.62 7.64 3.18
CA HIS A 88 7.86 7.84 1.94
C HIS A 88 7.89 6.54 1.14
N VAL A 89 6.73 6.12 0.67
CA VAL A 89 6.58 4.91 -0.16
C VAL A 89 6.11 5.34 -1.54
N GLU A 90 6.98 5.16 -2.53
CA GLU A 90 6.69 5.54 -3.91
C GLU A 90 6.33 4.32 -4.74
N PRO A 91 5.14 4.29 -5.35
CA PRO A 91 4.83 3.23 -6.30
C PRO A 91 5.58 3.48 -7.61
N LEU A 92 6.48 2.56 -7.98
CA LEU A 92 7.29 2.67 -9.19
C LEU A 92 6.62 2.02 -10.39
N GLU A 93 5.90 0.93 -10.17
CA GLU A 93 5.21 0.19 -11.22
C GLU A 93 3.94 -0.40 -10.62
N ILE A 94 2.82 -0.29 -11.34
CA ILE A 94 1.54 -0.87 -10.92
C ILE A 94 1.00 -1.73 -12.06
N ARG A 95 0.63 -2.97 -11.75
CA ARG A 95 0.00 -3.87 -12.71
C ARG A 95 -1.20 -4.53 -12.06
N THR A 96 -2.28 -4.67 -12.81
CA THR A 96 -3.53 -5.22 -12.28
C THR A 96 -3.91 -6.51 -13.00
N ASN A 97 -4.58 -7.40 -12.29
CA ASN A 97 -5.19 -8.59 -12.84
C ASN A 97 -6.48 -8.86 -12.04
N GLY A 98 -7.60 -8.36 -12.56
CA GLY A 98 -8.88 -8.39 -11.82
C GLY A 98 -8.75 -7.60 -10.52
N ASP A 99 -9.05 -8.25 -9.41
CA ASP A 99 -8.99 -7.64 -8.08
C ASP A 99 -7.61 -7.69 -7.45
N LEU A 100 -6.61 -8.25 -8.15
CA LEU A 100 -5.23 -8.32 -7.68
C LEU A 100 -4.42 -7.17 -8.27
N VAL A 101 -3.67 -6.48 -7.42
CA VAL A 101 -2.85 -5.35 -7.83
C VAL A 101 -1.42 -5.57 -7.36
N PHE A 102 -0.50 -5.67 -8.29
CA PHE A 102 0.94 -5.72 -8.03
C PHE A 102 1.48 -4.30 -8.02
N VAL A 103 2.29 -3.96 -7.00
CA VAL A 103 2.97 -2.67 -6.93
C VAL A 103 4.43 -2.90 -6.57
N TRP A 104 5.34 -2.48 -7.44
CA TRP A 104 6.75 -2.40 -7.08
C TRP A 104 7.00 -1.04 -6.46
N THR A 105 7.51 -1.03 -5.23
CA THR A 105 7.63 0.19 -4.43
C THR A 105 9.07 0.50 -4.08
N ARG A 106 9.34 1.78 -3.83
CA ARG A 106 10.56 2.25 -3.20
C ARG A 106 10.23 2.93 -1.89
N PHE A 107 10.83 2.44 -0.81
CA PHE A 107 10.74 3.02 0.52
C PHE A 107 11.97 3.88 0.74
N THR A 108 11.77 5.12 1.19
CA THR A 108 12.87 6.03 1.55
C THR A 108 12.57 6.70 2.88
N GLY A 109 13.62 7.09 3.59
CA GLY A 109 13.48 7.79 4.84
C GLY A 109 14.81 7.93 5.55
N HIS A 110 14.76 8.46 6.77
CA HIS A 110 15.92 8.62 7.63
C HIS A 110 15.62 8.07 9.00
N GLY A 111 16.53 7.31 9.58
CA GLY A 111 16.36 6.74 10.91
C GLY A 111 16.07 7.80 11.95
N ALA A 112 15.09 7.52 12.83
CA ALA A 112 14.66 8.47 13.86
C ALA A 112 15.81 8.87 14.79
N ASP A 113 16.65 7.90 15.16
CA ASP A 113 17.76 8.14 16.11
C ASP A 113 19.05 8.51 15.40
N SER A 114 19.41 7.76 14.36
CA SER A 114 20.70 7.92 13.68
C SER A 114 20.69 9.01 12.61
N GLY A 115 19.52 9.34 12.04
CA GLY A 115 19.45 10.22 10.88
C GLY A 115 19.99 9.59 9.60
N ALA A 116 20.41 8.30 9.65
CA ALA A 116 20.98 7.64 8.49
C ALA A 116 19.93 7.43 7.40
N PRO A 117 20.29 7.64 6.12
CA PRO A 117 19.35 7.42 5.03
C PRO A 117 19.03 5.94 4.86
N MET A 118 17.79 5.64 4.53
CA MET A 118 17.32 4.30 4.23
C MET A 118 16.68 4.31 2.86
N GLU A 119 16.94 3.29 2.07
CA GLU A 119 16.27 3.07 0.79
C GLU A 119 16.15 1.58 0.58
N MET A 120 14.94 1.13 0.20
CA MET A 120 14.73 -0.26 -0.14
C MET A 120 13.60 -0.37 -1.16
N GLU A 121 13.62 -1.45 -1.94
CA GLU A 121 12.54 -1.74 -2.89
C GLU A 121 11.95 -3.10 -2.56
N LEU A 122 10.64 -3.18 -2.65
CA LEU A 122 9.92 -4.44 -2.47
C LEU A 122 8.57 -4.35 -3.17
N ALA A 123 7.92 -5.50 -3.33
CA ALA A 123 6.61 -5.56 -3.95
C ALA A 123 5.52 -5.70 -2.91
N HIS A 124 4.39 -5.07 -3.19
CA HIS A 124 3.13 -5.33 -2.51
C HIS A 124 2.18 -5.99 -3.49
N VAL A 125 1.48 -7.02 -3.03
CA VAL A 125 0.36 -7.59 -3.76
C VAL A 125 -0.90 -7.29 -2.94
N HIS A 126 -1.76 -6.46 -3.50
CA HIS A 126 -3.02 -6.09 -2.86
C HIS A 126 -4.16 -6.90 -3.45
N THR A 127 -5.01 -7.44 -2.59
CA THR A 127 -6.27 -8.06 -3.00
C THR A 127 -7.39 -7.10 -2.61
N LEU A 128 -8.19 -6.68 -3.59
CA LEU A 128 -9.31 -5.78 -3.36
C LEU A 128 -10.62 -6.56 -3.34
N GLU A 129 -11.59 -6.05 -2.59
CA GLU A 129 -12.94 -6.60 -2.54
C GLU A 129 -13.90 -5.41 -2.51
N GLY A 130 -14.66 -5.22 -3.59
CA GLY A 130 -15.49 -4.03 -3.73
C GLY A 130 -14.70 -2.73 -3.66
N GLY A 131 -13.45 -2.74 -4.15
CA GLY A 131 -12.55 -1.59 -4.10
C GLY A 131 -11.85 -1.39 -2.76
N ARG A 132 -12.19 -2.18 -1.73
CA ARG A 132 -11.57 -2.09 -0.41
C ARG A 132 -10.42 -3.07 -0.28
N ALA A 133 -9.42 -2.72 0.52
CA ALA A 133 -8.27 -3.60 0.74
C ALA A 133 -8.68 -4.78 1.63
N ARG A 134 -8.59 -5.99 1.09
CA ARG A 134 -8.81 -7.24 1.81
C ARG A 134 -7.51 -7.78 2.37
N ARG A 135 -6.43 -7.71 1.57
CA ARG A 135 -5.14 -8.27 1.93
C ARG A 135 -4.04 -7.51 1.22
N THR A 136 -2.93 -7.28 1.91
CA THR A 136 -1.68 -6.83 1.30
C THR A 136 -0.59 -7.79 1.73
N GLU A 137 0.13 -8.34 0.76
CA GLU A 137 1.23 -9.25 1.01
C GLU A 137 2.52 -8.65 0.44
N GLU A 138 3.59 -8.64 1.25
CA GLU A 138 4.89 -8.13 0.83
C GLU A 138 5.75 -9.23 0.23
N TYR A 139 6.51 -8.89 -0.81
CA TYR A 139 7.48 -9.78 -1.44
C TYR A 139 8.77 -9.02 -1.66
N PHE A 140 9.91 -9.61 -1.27
CA PHE A 140 11.21 -9.03 -1.59
C PHE A 140 11.60 -9.31 -3.03
N ASP A 141 11.12 -10.39 -3.59
CA ASP A 141 11.42 -10.82 -4.96
C ASP A 141 10.28 -10.41 -5.91
N ARG A 142 10.63 -9.56 -6.89
CA ARG A 142 9.66 -9.03 -7.86
C ARG A 142 9.00 -10.14 -8.68
N ALA A 143 9.77 -11.13 -9.12
CA ALA A 143 9.24 -12.22 -9.94
C ALA A 143 8.23 -13.06 -9.17
N ASN A 144 8.49 -13.34 -7.87
CA ASN A 144 7.55 -14.07 -7.03
C ASN A 144 6.23 -13.31 -6.85
N ALA A 145 6.31 -12.00 -6.68
CA ALA A 145 5.12 -11.15 -6.56
C ALA A 145 4.29 -11.17 -7.84
N LEU A 146 4.94 -11.08 -9.00
CA LEU A 146 4.25 -11.15 -10.29
C LEU A 146 3.55 -12.49 -10.49
N LYS A 147 4.20 -13.60 -10.11
CA LYS A 147 3.57 -14.93 -10.16
C LYS A 147 2.32 -14.98 -9.28
N ALA A 148 2.37 -14.36 -8.11
CA ALA A 148 1.25 -14.36 -7.18
C ALA A 148 0.00 -13.71 -7.78
N VAL A 149 0.16 -12.77 -8.70
CA VAL A 149 -0.96 -12.12 -9.39
C VAL A 149 -1.21 -12.71 -10.79
N GLY A 150 -0.53 -13.81 -11.14
CA GLY A 150 -0.72 -14.48 -12.43
C GLY A 150 -0.11 -13.74 -13.61
N LEU A 151 0.91 -12.93 -13.38
CA LEU A 151 1.57 -12.15 -14.42
C LEU A 151 3.02 -12.58 -14.58
N ASP A 152 3.55 -12.38 -15.80
CA ASP A 152 4.96 -12.59 -16.10
C ASP A 152 5.68 -11.24 -16.17
N GLU A 153 7.01 -11.31 -16.11
CA GLU A 153 7.84 -10.12 -16.24
C GLU A 153 7.78 -9.48 -17.63
#